data_7f129e07a9e22abbcc509511fb9db81a
#
_entry.id   7f129e07a9e22abbcc509511fb9db81a
#
_cell.length_a   1.000
_cell.length_b   1.000
_cell.length_c   1.000
_cell.angle_alpha   90.00
_cell.angle_beta   90.00
_cell.angle_gamma   90.00
#
_symmetry.space_group_name_H-M   'P 1'
#
loop_
_entity.id
_entity.type
_entity.pdbx_description
1 polymer ?
#
loop_
_entity_poly.entity_id
_entity_poly.type
_entity_poly.pdbx_seq_one_letter_code
_entity_poly.pdbx_strand_id
1 'polypeptide(L)'
;MRAETRHQLKQDAFSRVTIGAAEKTADWTVEHRSTLIIATVVAVLLVGGVIGGWYYLNAQDQKASLDLSIAVRTMDTQLRPAGTPEQPDFPTFTSAKERADAARKQFQAIVDKYPHTRSADMAHYFLGVTSQTLSDNATAERHFKEVASVGNRDLASVAKNALAALYGQSNRTKDAVTLYQELINKPTTSVSKVTAQLQLAELYQNSNQPLDAKRIYEQIKKENPGNEAGEIATQKLEQLK
;
A
#
# COMPACT_ATOMS: atom_id res chain seq x y z
N MET A 1 -34.57 -8.36 62.42
CA MET A 1 -33.16 -8.68 62.77
C MET A 1 -32.43 -9.64 61.82
N ARG A 2 -32.94 -10.00 60.62
CA ARG A 2 -32.26 -11.03 59.76
C ARG A 2 -31.70 -10.52 58.42
N ALA A 3 -32.06 -9.34 58.00
CA ALA A 3 -31.58 -8.80 56.70
C ALA A 3 -30.27 -8.00 56.84
N GLU A 4 -30.15 -7.22 57.90
CA GLU A 4 -28.91 -6.43 58.19
C GLU A 4 -27.71 -7.29 58.49
N THR A 5 -27.89 -8.41 59.24
CA THR A 5 -26.80 -9.34 59.56
C THR A 5 -26.26 -10.05 58.33
N ARG A 6 -27.09 -10.31 57.30
CA ARG A 6 -26.63 -10.91 56.03
C ARG A 6 -25.90 -9.91 55.14
N HIS A 7 -26.22 -8.63 55.24
CA HIS A 7 -25.52 -7.59 54.46
C HIS A 7 -24.13 -7.30 55.05
N GLN A 8 -24.04 -7.27 56.36
CA GLN A 8 -22.75 -7.09 57.09
C GLN A 8 -21.82 -8.29 56.86
N LEU A 9 -22.31 -9.51 56.94
CA LEU A 9 -21.53 -10.74 56.69
C LEU A 9 -21.03 -10.82 55.22
N LYS A 10 -21.79 -10.31 54.27
CA LYS A 10 -21.31 -10.24 52.84
C LYS A 10 -20.27 -9.15 52.64
N GLN A 11 -20.42 -7.99 53.28
CA GLN A 11 -19.40 -6.93 53.26
C GLN A 11 -18.11 -7.38 53.95
N ASP A 12 -18.21 -8.06 55.06
CA ASP A 12 -17.02 -8.62 55.75
C ASP A 12 -16.32 -9.74 54.95
N ALA A 13 -17.07 -10.57 54.25
CA ALA A 13 -16.48 -11.58 53.38
C ALA A 13 -15.79 -10.98 52.15
N PHE A 14 -16.40 -9.99 51.52
CA PHE A 14 -15.83 -9.26 50.38
C PHE A 14 -14.61 -8.46 50.82
N SER A 15 -14.67 -7.78 51.99
CA SER A 15 -13.57 -7.01 52.58
C SER A 15 -12.38 -7.92 52.91
N ARG A 16 -12.60 -9.12 53.49
CA ARG A 16 -11.56 -10.09 53.79
C ARG A 16 -10.88 -10.65 52.54
N VAL A 17 -11.65 -10.94 51.47
CA VAL A 17 -11.10 -11.41 50.20
C VAL A 17 -10.28 -10.33 49.50
N THR A 18 -10.77 -9.08 49.51
CA THR A 18 -10.06 -7.95 48.89
C THR A 18 -8.80 -7.56 49.68
N ILE A 19 -8.84 -7.55 51.03
CA ILE A 19 -7.68 -7.27 51.86
C ILE A 19 -6.62 -8.39 51.72
N GLY A 20 -7.03 -9.66 51.77
CA GLY A 20 -6.12 -10.78 51.61
C GLY A 20 -5.51 -10.89 50.18
N ALA A 21 -6.25 -10.45 49.16
CA ALA A 21 -5.70 -10.31 47.82
C ALA A 21 -4.71 -9.13 47.74
N ALA A 22 -5.04 -8.00 48.36
CA ALA A 22 -4.15 -6.83 48.42
C ALA A 22 -2.85 -7.11 49.17
N GLU A 23 -2.90 -7.83 50.32
CA GLU A 23 -1.72 -8.24 51.09
C GLU A 23 -0.83 -9.18 50.27
N LYS A 24 -1.39 -10.21 49.63
CA LYS A 24 -0.61 -11.13 48.78
C LYS A 24 0.03 -10.44 47.60
N THR A 25 -0.68 -9.47 46.95
CA THR A 25 -0.10 -8.67 45.86
C THR A 25 1.00 -7.73 46.37
N ALA A 26 0.84 -7.16 47.57
CA ALA A 26 1.85 -6.29 48.19
C ALA A 26 3.13 -7.10 48.52
N ASP A 27 2.99 -8.25 49.18
CA ASP A 27 4.11 -9.14 49.52
C ASP A 27 4.85 -9.63 48.27
N TRP A 28 4.13 -10.08 47.27
CA TRP A 28 4.71 -10.48 46.00
C TRP A 28 5.44 -9.31 45.29
N THR A 29 4.88 -8.10 45.33
CA THR A 29 5.49 -6.90 44.77
C THR A 29 6.77 -6.52 45.48
N VAL A 30 6.83 -6.65 46.83
CA VAL A 30 8.03 -6.39 47.62
C VAL A 30 9.11 -7.43 47.33
N GLU A 31 8.74 -8.70 47.25
CA GLU A 31 9.67 -9.80 46.97
C GLU A 31 10.27 -9.69 45.56
N HIS A 32 9.47 -9.24 44.57
CA HIS A 32 9.88 -9.13 43.17
C HIS A 32 10.19 -7.69 42.72
N ARG A 33 10.40 -6.75 43.65
CA ARG A 33 10.59 -5.32 43.36
C ARG A 33 11.70 -5.04 42.34
N SER A 34 12.82 -5.73 42.42
CA SER A 34 13.94 -5.53 41.49
C SER A 34 13.58 -5.96 40.08
N THR A 35 12.89 -7.10 39.92
CA THR A 35 12.41 -7.61 38.63
C THR A 35 11.35 -6.68 38.04
N LEU A 36 10.43 -6.16 38.88
CA LEU A 36 9.42 -5.20 38.44
C LEU A 36 10.04 -3.88 38.01
N ILE A 37 11.03 -3.36 38.73
CA ILE A 37 11.76 -2.15 38.33
C ILE A 37 12.46 -2.35 36.98
N ILE A 38 13.19 -3.47 36.82
CA ILE A 38 13.85 -3.78 35.55
C ILE A 38 12.85 -3.91 34.43
N ALA A 39 11.76 -4.64 34.62
CA ALA A 39 10.71 -4.81 33.64
C ALA A 39 10.07 -3.45 33.23
N THR A 40 9.83 -2.58 34.24
CA THR A 40 9.29 -1.23 33.97
C THR A 40 10.28 -0.38 33.19
N VAL A 41 11.56 -0.39 33.56
CA VAL A 41 12.61 0.36 32.85
C VAL A 41 12.72 -0.13 31.40
N VAL A 42 12.74 -1.45 31.18
CA VAL A 42 12.77 -2.04 29.84
C VAL A 42 11.53 -1.62 29.04
N ALA A 43 10.34 -1.70 29.63
CA ALA A 43 9.09 -1.28 29.00
C ALA A 43 9.12 0.21 28.60
N VAL A 44 9.60 1.08 29.48
CA VAL A 44 9.74 2.53 29.21
C VAL A 44 10.75 2.79 28.09
N LEU A 45 11.86 2.08 28.06
CA LEU A 45 12.85 2.20 26.98
C LEU A 45 12.30 1.71 25.65
N LEU A 46 11.55 0.61 25.63
CA LEU A 46 10.90 0.12 24.40
C LEU A 46 9.85 1.10 23.89
N VAL A 47 8.97 1.60 24.77
CA VAL A 47 7.95 2.58 24.39
C VAL A 47 8.61 3.89 23.93
N GLY A 48 9.62 4.38 24.63
CA GLY A 48 10.39 5.56 24.23
C GLY A 48 11.08 5.38 22.88
N GLY A 49 11.66 4.21 22.63
CA GLY A 49 12.27 3.87 21.34
C GLY A 49 11.27 3.84 20.19
N VAL A 50 10.08 3.26 20.41
CA VAL A 50 9.00 3.23 19.42
C VAL A 50 8.49 4.65 19.10
N ILE A 51 8.22 5.46 20.13
CA ILE A 51 7.74 6.84 19.93
C ILE A 51 8.81 7.69 19.26
N GLY A 52 10.06 7.60 19.68
CA GLY A 52 11.19 8.32 19.09
C GLY A 52 11.43 7.92 17.63
N GLY A 53 11.39 6.63 17.34
CA GLY A 53 11.52 6.10 15.99
C GLY A 53 10.36 6.57 15.09
N TRP A 54 9.12 6.51 15.58
CA TRP A 54 7.96 7.02 14.85
C TRP A 54 8.07 8.53 14.56
N TYR A 55 8.47 9.32 15.56
CA TYR A 55 8.66 10.77 15.37
C TYR A 55 9.76 11.08 14.35
N TYR A 56 10.88 10.36 14.43
CA TYR A 56 11.98 10.50 13.48
C TYR A 56 11.54 10.15 12.04
N LEU A 57 10.88 9.00 11.85
CA LEU A 57 10.39 8.59 10.53
C LEU A 57 9.35 9.57 9.98
N ASN A 58 8.45 10.06 10.81
CA ASN A 58 7.46 11.06 10.40
C ASN A 58 8.11 12.38 9.97
N ALA A 59 9.13 12.85 10.67
CA ALA A 59 9.89 14.03 10.29
C ALA A 59 10.67 13.85 8.97
N GLN A 60 11.21 12.64 8.74
CA GLN A 60 11.84 12.29 7.48
C GLN A 60 10.83 12.20 6.34
N ASP A 61 9.65 11.62 6.57
CA ASP A 61 8.59 11.50 5.57
C ASP A 61 8.06 12.87 5.11
N GLN A 62 7.97 13.85 6.01
CA GLN A 62 7.61 15.23 5.64
C GLN A 62 8.62 15.84 4.64
N LYS A 63 9.91 15.62 4.83
CA LYS A 63 10.94 16.09 3.89
C LYS A 63 10.87 15.30 2.57
N ALA A 64 10.75 13.99 2.67
CA ALA A 64 10.62 13.09 1.53
C ALA A 64 9.40 13.42 0.67
N SER A 65 8.27 13.83 1.27
CA SER A 65 7.05 14.19 0.55
C SER A 65 7.21 15.46 -0.30
N LEU A 66 8.02 16.42 0.13
CA LEU A 66 8.36 17.59 -0.68
C LEU A 66 9.20 17.18 -1.90
N ASP A 67 10.27 16.41 -1.69
CA ASP A 67 11.11 15.92 -2.78
C ASP A 67 10.28 15.04 -3.74
N LEU A 68 9.36 14.21 -3.22
CA LEU A 68 8.44 13.39 -4.01
C LEU A 68 7.52 14.26 -4.88
N SER A 69 6.96 15.34 -4.34
CA SER A 69 6.10 16.24 -5.09
C SER A 69 6.83 16.90 -6.28
N ILE A 70 8.11 17.21 -6.10
CA ILE A 70 8.96 17.76 -7.18
C ILE A 70 9.20 16.70 -8.25
N ALA A 71 9.53 15.46 -7.86
CA ALA A 71 9.76 14.36 -8.79
C ALA A 71 8.50 14.01 -9.60
N VAL A 72 7.32 14.00 -8.97
CA VAL A 72 6.03 13.80 -9.65
C VAL A 72 5.76 14.93 -10.63
N ARG A 73 5.98 16.20 -10.25
CA ARG A 73 5.85 17.34 -11.19
C ARG A 73 6.77 17.20 -12.40
N THR A 74 8.01 16.73 -12.19
CA THR A 74 8.93 16.44 -13.29
C THR A 74 8.35 15.41 -14.24
N MET A 75 7.72 14.35 -13.71
CA MET A 75 7.08 13.28 -14.50
C MET A 75 5.84 13.78 -15.27
N ASP A 76 5.11 14.75 -14.71
CA ASP A 76 3.90 15.34 -15.30
C ASP A 76 4.18 16.53 -16.23
N THR A 77 5.45 16.98 -16.33
CA THR A 77 5.84 18.10 -17.22
C THR A 77 5.46 17.79 -18.67
N GLN A 78 4.83 18.73 -19.34
CA GLN A 78 4.48 18.60 -20.76
C GLN A 78 5.74 18.52 -21.63
N LEU A 79 5.69 17.71 -22.67
CA LEU A 79 6.78 17.62 -23.61
C LEU A 79 6.82 18.87 -24.49
N ARG A 80 7.99 19.41 -24.68
CA ARG A 80 8.23 20.56 -25.55
C ARG A 80 8.22 20.10 -27.01
N PRO A 81 7.46 20.80 -27.89
CA PRO A 81 7.52 20.53 -29.33
C PRO A 81 8.92 20.73 -29.88
N ALA A 82 9.29 19.92 -30.87
CA ALA A 82 10.59 20.06 -31.53
C ALA A 82 10.74 21.47 -32.14
N GLY A 83 11.91 22.10 -31.94
CA GLY A 83 12.21 23.45 -32.44
C GLY A 83 11.78 24.59 -31.55
N THR A 84 11.11 24.34 -30.41
CA THR A 84 10.80 25.39 -29.44
C THR A 84 12.01 25.67 -28.55
N PRO A 85 12.39 26.94 -28.29
CA PRO A 85 13.50 27.28 -27.38
C PRO A 85 13.28 26.80 -25.94
N GLU A 86 14.36 26.50 -25.23
CA GLU A 86 14.27 26.20 -23.79
C GLU A 86 13.81 27.41 -23.02
N GLN A 87 12.92 27.18 -22.03
CA GLN A 87 12.57 28.19 -21.04
C GLN A 87 13.51 28.04 -19.84
N PRO A 88 14.32 29.08 -19.50
CA PRO A 88 15.35 28.93 -18.48
C PRO A 88 14.85 28.56 -17.09
N ASP A 89 13.62 28.97 -16.77
CA ASP A 89 13.03 28.84 -15.42
C ASP A 89 12.25 27.57 -15.19
N PHE A 90 12.02 26.73 -16.22
CA PHE A 90 11.25 25.52 -16.09
C PHE A 90 11.94 24.35 -16.80
N PRO A 91 12.06 23.18 -16.14
CA PRO A 91 12.57 21.98 -16.80
C PRO A 91 11.64 21.61 -17.96
N THR A 92 12.21 21.54 -19.16
CA THR A 92 11.49 21.15 -20.38
C THR A 92 12.16 19.93 -20.97
N PHE A 93 11.35 18.96 -21.45
CA PHE A 93 11.83 17.71 -22.01
C PHE A 93 11.31 17.56 -23.45
N THR A 94 12.15 17.03 -24.33
CA THR A 94 11.80 16.81 -25.73
C THR A 94 11.20 15.42 -25.98
N SER A 95 11.40 14.49 -25.05
CA SER A 95 10.89 13.12 -25.14
C SER A 95 10.44 12.56 -23.79
N ALA A 96 9.51 11.61 -23.86
CA ALA A 96 9.05 10.87 -22.68
C ALA A 96 10.20 10.14 -21.96
N LYS A 97 11.19 9.64 -22.74
CA LYS A 97 12.37 8.97 -22.19
C LYS A 97 13.26 9.91 -21.39
N GLU A 98 13.55 11.09 -21.94
CA GLU A 98 14.34 12.12 -21.24
C GLU A 98 13.65 12.54 -19.92
N ARG A 99 12.35 12.81 -19.97
CA ARG A 99 11.56 13.13 -18.79
C ARG A 99 11.55 12.01 -17.76
N ALA A 100 11.35 10.75 -18.21
CA ALA A 100 11.37 9.57 -17.34
C ALA A 100 12.75 9.37 -16.69
N ASP A 101 13.85 9.58 -17.42
CA ASP A 101 15.20 9.47 -16.86
C ASP A 101 15.48 10.53 -15.81
N ALA A 102 15.06 11.78 -16.04
CA ALA A 102 15.16 12.87 -15.06
C ALA A 102 14.35 12.57 -13.78
N ALA A 103 13.09 12.16 -13.95
CA ALA A 103 12.22 11.79 -12.82
C ALA A 103 12.77 10.58 -12.05
N ARG A 104 13.28 9.54 -12.76
CA ARG A 104 13.89 8.36 -12.15
C ARG A 104 15.05 8.72 -11.23
N LYS A 105 15.92 9.63 -11.62
CA LYS A 105 17.03 10.09 -10.77
C LYS A 105 16.54 10.76 -9.49
N GLN A 106 15.46 11.55 -9.58
CA GLN A 106 14.86 12.21 -8.42
C GLN A 106 14.18 11.19 -7.48
N PHE A 107 13.43 10.22 -8.02
CA PHE A 107 12.83 9.17 -7.20
C PHE A 107 13.89 8.28 -6.54
N GLN A 108 14.98 7.95 -7.25
CA GLN A 108 16.09 7.20 -6.65
C GLN A 108 16.72 7.97 -5.48
N ALA A 109 16.96 9.27 -5.63
CA ALA A 109 17.49 10.09 -4.55
C ALA A 109 16.57 10.11 -3.30
N ILE A 110 15.25 10.04 -3.47
CA ILE A 110 14.31 9.94 -2.35
C ILE A 110 14.48 8.63 -1.61
N VAL A 111 14.54 7.51 -2.34
CA VAL A 111 14.73 6.18 -1.76
C VAL A 111 16.04 6.10 -0.99
N ASP A 112 17.12 6.62 -1.55
CA ASP A 112 18.45 6.58 -0.94
C ASP A 112 18.55 7.47 0.31
N LYS A 113 17.90 8.64 0.28
CA LYS A 113 17.99 9.64 1.35
C LYS A 113 16.99 9.40 2.50
N TYR A 114 15.81 8.83 2.20
CA TYR A 114 14.70 8.70 3.14
C TYR A 114 14.15 7.26 3.19
N PRO A 115 15.01 6.25 3.41
CA PRO A 115 14.56 4.86 3.45
C PRO A 115 13.49 4.66 4.54
N HIS A 116 12.61 3.70 4.34
CA HIS A 116 11.54 3.33 5.28
C HIS A 116 10.46 4.41 5.53
N THR A 117 10.37 5.42 4.68
CA THR A 117 9.28 6.40 4.70
C THR A 117 8.17 6.00 3.73
N ARG A 118 6.94 6.49 3.95
CA ARG A 118 5.82 6.28 3.02
C ARG A 118 6.11 6.91 1.65
N SER A 119 6.81 8.04 1.65
CA SER A 119 7.23 8.71 0.42
C SER A 119 8.27 7.91 -0.37
N ALA A 120 9.15 7.15 0.31
CA ALA A 120 10.06 6.23 -0.35
C ALA A 120 9.31 5.04 -0.97
N ASP A 121 8.30 4.48 -0.30
CA ASP A 121 7.45 3.44 -0.88
C ASP A 121 6.75 3.94 -2.17
N MET A 122 6.24 5.18 -2.15
CA MET A 122 5.69 5.83 -3.36
C MET A 122 6.76 6.05 -4.43
N ALA A 123 7.98 6.48 -4.05
CA ALA A 123 9.08 6.66 -4.97
C ALA A 123 9.48 5.34 -5.64
N HIS A 124 9.48 4.22 -4.92
CA HIS A 124 9.67 2.89 -5.50
C HIS A 124 8.60 2.57 -6.55
N TYR A 125 7.32 2.89 -6.31
CA TYR A 125 6.29 2.72 -7.33
C TYR A 125 6.61 3.52 -8.60
N PHE A 126 6.97 4.79 -8.47
CA PHE A 126 7.31 5.65 -9.61
C PHE A 126 8.64 5.24 -10.29
N LEU A 127 9.59 4.66 -9.56
CA LEU A 127 10.76 4.01 -10.15
C LEU A 127 10.36 2.84 -11.06
N GLY A 128 9.37 2.06 -10.66
CA GLY A 128 8.79 1.03 -11.52
C GLY A 128 8.18 1.63 -12.80
N VAL A 129 7.35 2.67 -12.68
CA VAL A 129 6.70 3.35 -13.81
C VAL A 129 7.72 3.98 -14.77
N THR A 130 8.70 4.71 -14.25
CA THR A 130 9.75 5.34 -15.07
C THR A 130 10.64 4.31 -15.75
N SER A 131 10.95 3.19 -15.09
CA SER A 131 11.70 2.08 -15.67
C SER A 131 10.94 1.42 -16.83
N GLN A 132 9.61 1.23 -16.72
CA GLN A 132 8.80 0.78 -17.87
C GLN A 132 8.87 1.74 -19.05
N THR A 133 8.76 3.06 -18.81
CA THR A 133 8.89 4.08 -19.85
C THR A 133 10.24 4.02 -20.55
N LEU A 134 11.28 3.66 -19.80
CA LEU A 134 12.64 3.46 -20.31
C LEU A 134 12.89 2.07 -20.93
N SER A 135 11.86 1.21 -20.96
CA SER A 135 11.91 -0.18 -21.43
C SER A 135 12.82 -1.09 -20.58
N ASP A 136 13.10 -0.70 -19.33
CA ASP A 136 13.81 -1.51 -18.34
C ASP A 136 12.81 -2.31 -17.49
N ASN A 137 12.23 -3.35 -18.11
CA ASN A 137 11.19 -4.16 -17.49
C ASN A 137 11.69 -4.94 -16.25
N ALA A 138 12.99 -5.29 -16.22
CA ALA A 138 13.55 -6.01 -15.08
C ALA A 138 13.61 -5.14 -13.82
N THR A 139 14.05 -3.89 -13.97
CA THR A 139 14.06 -2.91 -12.88
C THR A 139 12.62 -2.53 -12.47
N ALA A 140 11.71 -2.36 -13.43
CA ALA A 140 10.31 -2.11 -13.15
C ALA A 140 9.67 -3.23 -12.30
N GLU A 141 9.89 -4.49 -12.68
CA GLU A 141 9.40 -5.66 -11.96
C GLU A 141 9.92 -5.68 -10.51
N ARG A 142 11.22 -5.43 -10.31
CA ARG A 142 11.82 -5.39 -8.98
C ARG A 142 11.14 -4.35 -8.08
N HIS A 143 10.98 -3.12 -8.55
CA HIS A 143 10.37 -2.05 -7.77
C HIS A 143 8.89 -2.30 -7.51
N PHE A 144 8.11 -2.78 -8.49
CA PHE A 144 6.72 -3.12 -8.25
C PHE A 144 6.55 -4.26 -7.24
N LYS A 145 7.42 -5.28 -7.25
CA LYS A 145 7.41 -6.35 -6.24
C LYS A 145 7.70 -5.84 -4.84
N GLU A 146 8.64 -4.93 -4.70
CA GLU A 146 8.96 -4.31 -3.42
C GLU A 146 7.74 -3.58 -2.86
N VAL A 147 7.11 -2.72 -3.67
CA VAL A 147 5.90 -1.99 -3.27
C VAL A 147 4.70 -2.93 -3.05
N ALA A 148 4.58 -4.01 -3.81
CA ALA A 148 3.50 -5.00 -3.63
C ALA A 148 3.55 -5.70 -2.26
N SER A 149 4.68 -5.64 -1.54
CA SER A 149 4.90 -6.24 -0.22
C SER A 149 4.76 -5.27 0.95
N VAL A 150 4.58 -3.96 0.71
CA VAL A 150 4.45 -2.97 1.80
C VAL A 150 3.15 -3.12 2.57
N GLY A 151 3.13 -2.64 3.80
CA GLY A 151 1.96 -2.74 4.68
C GLY A 151 0.76 -1.88 4.25
N ASN A 152 0.95 -0.86 3.43
CA ASN A 152 -0.12 -0.04 2.88
C ASN A 152 -0.85 -0.81 1.77
N ARG A 153 -2.06 -1.30 2.08
CA ARG A 153 -2.86 -2.15 1.18
C ARG A 153 -3.24 -1.46 -0.14
N ASP A 154 -3.54 -0.17 -0.11
CA ASP A 154 -3.90 0.58 -1.31
C ASP A 154 -2.69 0.72 -2.25
N LEU A 155 -1.54 1.12 -1.73
CA LEU A 155 -0.31 1.23 -2.51
C LEU A 155 0.17 -0.14 -3.03
N ALA A 156 0.12 -1.18 -2.18
CA ALA A 156 0.45 -2.54 -2.59
C ALA A 156 -0.47 -3.05 -3.71
N SER A 157 -1.78 -2.71 -3.68
CA SER A 157 -2.71 -3.10 -4.73
C SER A 157 -2.44 -2.40 -6.06
N VAL A 158 -2.07 -1.12 -6.03
CA VAL A 158 -1.66 -0.37 -7.24
C VAL A 158 -0.40 -0.97 -7.85
N ALA A 159 0.58 -1.32 -7.02
CA ALA A 159 1.81 -1.96 -7.48
C ALA A 159 1.56 -3.37 -8.06
N LYS A 160 0.71 -4.18 -7.44
CA LYS A 160 0.28 -5.49 -7.98
C LYS A 160 -0.42 -5.35 -9.32
N ASN A 161 -1.25 -4.32 -9.46
CA ASN A 161 -1.94 -4.02 -10.70
C ASN A 161 -0.94 -3.66 -11.81
N ALA A 162 0.03 -2.80 -11.54
CA ALA A 162 1.08 -2.45 -12.48
C ALA A 162 1.96 -3.66 -12.83
N LEU A 163 2.30 -4.49 -11.85
CA LEU A 163 3.06 -5.73 -12.04
C LEU A 163 2.29 -6.74 -12.92
N ALA A 164 1.00 -6.88 -12.72
CA ALA A 164 0.15 -7.75 -13.55
C ALA A 164 0.13 -7.26 -15.01
N ALA A 165 -0.01 -5.95 -15.23
CA ALA A 165 0.06 -5.35 -16.55
C ALA A 165 1.44 -5.59 -17.22
N LEU A 166 2.53 -5.42 -16.46
CA LEU A 166 3.90 -5.71 -16.93
C LEU A 166 4.06 -7.18 -17.35
N TYR A 167 3.52 -8.10 -16.57
CA TYR A 167 3.56 -9.53 -16.89
C TYR A 167 2.75 -9.85 -18.15
N GLY A 168 1.58 -9.24 -18.32
CA GLY A 168 0.78 -9.39 -19.54
C GLY A 168 1.54 -8.92 -20.77
N GLN A 169 2.18 -7.77 -20.72
CA GLN A 169 3.02 -7.23 -21.80
C GLN A 169 4.25 -8.09 -22.11
N SER A 170 4.73 -8.84 -21.11
CA SER A 170 5.91 -9.72 -21.22
C SER A 170 5.55 -11.18 -21.53
N ASN A 171 4.33 -11.46 -22.01
CA ASN A 171 3.81 -12.80 -22.30
C ASN A 171 3.78 -13.75 -21.07
N ARG A 172 3.84 -13.23 -19.86
CA ARG A 172 3.71 -13.97 -18.61
C ARG A 172 2.25 -13.99 -18.14
N THR A 173 1.36 -14.43 -19.00
CA THR A 173 -0.10 -14.38 -18.79
C THR A 173 -0.53 -15.08 -17.50
N LYS A 174 0.06 -16.21 -17.16
CA LYS A 174 -0.30 -16.94 -15.91
C LYS A 174 0.00 -16.14 -14.66
N ASP A 175 1.15 -15.47 -14.60
CA ASP A 175 1.53 -14.63 -13.46
C ASP A 175 0.61 -13.42 -13.35
N ALA A 176 0.27 -12.78 -14.47
CA ALA A 176 -0.67 -11.68 -14.54
C ALA A 176 -2.08 -12.09 -14.05
N VAL A 177 -2.59 -13.23 -14.50
CA VAL A 177 -3.89 -13.78 -14.07
C VAL A 177 -3.92 -13.98 -12.55
N THR A 178 -2.85 -14.55 -11.98
CA THR A 178 -2.75 -14.77 -10.53
C THR A 178 -2.88 -13.47 -9.74
N LEU A 179 -2.18 -12.42 -10.17
CA LEU A 179 -2.22 -11.11 -9.50
C LEU A 179 -3.59 -10.44 -9.64
N TYR A 180 -4.21 -10.47 -10.84
CA TYR A 180 -5.56 -9.93 -11.01
C TYR A 180 -6.60 -10.69 -10.19
N GLN A 181 -6.51 -12.01 -10.09
CA GLN A 181 -7.38 -12.81 -9.22
C GLN A 181 -7.21 -12.45 -7.74
N GLU A 182 -5.97 -12.20 -7.29
CA GLU A 182 -5.72 -11.73 -5.94
C GLU A 182 -6.39 -10.37 -5.69
N LEU A 183 -6.28 -9.43 -6.63
CA LEU A 183 -6.91 -8.10 -6.57
C LEU A 183 -8.44 -8.18 -6.57
N ILE A 184 -9.03 -9.07 -7.37
CA ILE A 184 -10.47 -9.34 -7.40
C ILE A 184 -10.97 -9.87 -6.06
N ASN A 185 -10.20 -10.77 -5.43
CA ASN A 185 -10.56 -11.38 -4.16
C ASN A 185 -10.33 -10.47 -2.94
N LYS A 186 -9.41 -9.50 -3.07
CA LYS A 186 -9.03 -8.56 -2.00
C LYS A 186 -9.02 -7.11 -2.54
N PRO A 187 -10.19 -6.58 -2.95
CA PRO A 187 -10.27 -5.24 -3.52
C PRO A 187 -9.89 -4.18 -2.48
N THR A 188 -9.43 -3.04 -2.97
CA THR A 188 -9.08 -1.87 -2.16
C THR A 188 -9.77 -0.62 -2.73
N THR A 189 -9.59 0.53 -2.06
CA THR A 189 -10.08 1.82 -2.56
C THR A 189 -9.39 2.20 -3.87
N SER A 190 -8.09 1.92 -3.99
CA SER A 190 -7.29 2.28 -5.17
C SER A 190 -7.46 1.31 -6.35
N VAL A 191 -7.77 0.02 -6.08
CA VAL A 191 -8.03 -0.97 -7.12
C VAL A 191 -9.29 -1.73 -6.76
N SER A 192 -10.40 -1.35 -7.37
CA SER A 192 -11.70 -1.99 -7.15
C SER A 192 -11.76 -3.38 -7.78
N LYS A 193 -12.69 -4.22 -7.30
CA LYS A 193 -12.99 -5.54 -7.90
C LYS A 193 -13.26 -5.40 -9.41
N VAL A 194 -14.09 -4.44 -9.79
CA VAL A 194 -14.46 -4.22 -11.20
C VAL A 194 -13.27 -3.79 -12.04
N THR A 195 -12.41 -2.89 -11.52
CA THR A 195 -11.18 -2.48 -12.21
C THR A 195 -10.30 -3.70 -12.50
N ALA A 196 -10.06 -4.56 -11.50
CA ALA A 196 -9.24 -5.75 -11.66
C ALA A 196 -9.89 -6.77 -12.62
N GLN A 197 -11.22 -6.92 -12.59
CA GLN A 197 -11.96 -7.78 -13.52
C GLN A 197 -11.84 -7.28 -14.98
N LEU A 198 -12.00 -5.97 -15.22
CA LEU A 198 -11.86 -5.39 -16.56
C LEU A 198 -10.45 -5.62 -17.12
N GLN A 199 -9.43 -5.41 -16.31
CA GLN A 199 -8.05 -5.63 -16.74
C GLN A 199 -7.73 -7.11 -16.99
N LEU A 200 -8.28 -8.02 -16.17
CA LEU A 200 -8.16 -9.45 -16.41
C LEU A 200 -8.84 -9.86 -17.72
N ALA A 201 -10.01 -9.32 -18.02
CA ALA A 201 -10.71 -9.59 -19.29
C ALA A 201 -9.92 -9.06 -20.49
N GLU A 202 -9.34 -7.87 -20.39
CA GLU A 202 -8.45 -7.32 -21.43
C GLU A 202 -7.17 -8.15 -21.61
N LEU A 203 -6.57 -8.64 -20.50
CA LEU A 203 -5.44 -9.56 -20.56
C LEU A 203 -5.80 -10.83 -21.37
N TYR A 204 -6.96 -11.43 -21.10
CA TYR A 204 -7.41 -12.61 -21.84
C TYR A 204 -7.67 -12.31 -23.33
N GLN A 205 -8.24 -11.17 -23.66
CA GLN A 205 -8.39 -10.74 -25.07
C GLN A 205 -7.02 -10.65 -25.75
N ASN A 206 -6.08 -9.95 -25.14
CA ASN A 206 -4.74 -9.73 -25.71
C ASN A 206 -3.90 -11.02 -25.76
N SER A 207 -4.25 -12.00 -24.97
CA SER A 207 -3.61 -13.33 -24.91
C SER A 207 -4.32 -14.37 -25.79
N ASN A 208 -5.19 -13.94 -26.71
CA ASN A 208 -5.96 -14.80 -27.61
C ASN A 208 -6.85 -15.85 -26.87
N GLN A 209 -7.44 -15.45 -25.76
CA GLN A 209 -8.36 -16.24 -24.93
C GLN A 209 -9.74 -15.55 -24.84
N PRO A 210 -10.46 -15.37 -25.98
CA PRO A 210 -11.69 -14.57 -26.02
C PRO A 210 -12.84 -15.18 -25.21
N LEU A 211 -12.88 -16.49 -25.04
CA LEU A 211 -13.92 -17.16 -24.24
C LEU A 211 -13.80 -16.84 -22.74
N ASP A 212 -12.58 -16.73 -22.24
CA ASP A 212 -12.36 -16.35 -20.85
C ASP A 212 -12.64 -14.87 -20.62
N ALA A 213 -12.25 -14.01 -21.57
CA ALA A 213 -12.61 -12.60 -21.56
C ALA A 213 -14.13 -12.40 -21.55
N LYS A 214 -14.85 -13.09 -22.44
CA LYS A 214 -16.32 -13.04 -22.54
C LYS A 214 -16.97 -13.40 -21.22
N ARG A 215 -16.53 -14.49 -20.56
CA ARG A 215 -17.07 -14.90 -19.26
C ARG A 215 -16.95 -13.80 -18.20
N ILE A 216 -15.82 -13.10 -18.14
CA ILE A 216 -15.62 -12.04 -17.17
C ILE A 216 -16.49 -10.82 -17.52
N TYR A 217 -16.58 -10.42 -18.78
CA TYR A 217 -17.46 -9.32 -19.17
C TYR A 217 -18.94 -9.63 -18.90
N GLU A 218 -19.40 -10.86 -19.14
CA GLU A 218 -20.74 -11.30 -18.76
C GLU A 218 -21.00 -11.19 -17.26
N GLN A 219 -20.00 -11.57 -16.45
CA GLN A 219 -20.07 -11.42 -15.00
C GLN A 219 -20.13 -9.95 -14.58
N ILE A 220 -19.28 -9.09 -15.12
CA ILE A 220 -19.29 -7.64 -14.81
C ILE A 220 -20.65 -7.03 -15.16
N LYS A 221 -21.19 -7.32 -16.34
CA LYS A 221 -22.51 -6.86 -16.77
C LYS A 221 -23.62 -7.29 -15.83
N LYS A 222 -23.58 -8.53 -15.36
CA LYS A 222 -24.57 -9.09 -14.43
C LYS A 222 -24.47 -8.47 -13.04
N GLU A 223 -23.25 -8.23 -12.55
CA GLU A 223 -23.01 -7.69 -11.20
C GLU A 223 -23.21 -6.16 -11.14
N ASN A 224 -23.18 -5.48 -12.29
CA ASN A 224 -23.18 -4.02 -12.40
C ASN A 224 -24.26 -3.50 -13.39
N PRO A 225 -25.54 -3.85 -13.19
CA PRO A 225 -26.59 -3.45 -14.12
C PRO A 225 -26.80 -1.93 -14.06
N GLY A 226 -26.75 -1.28 -15.24
CA GLY A 226 -27.09 0.15 -15.39
C GLY A 226 -26.05 1.13 -14.85
N ASN A 227 -24.83 0.70 -14.56
CA ASN A 227 -23.71 1.58 -14.26
C ASN A 227 -22.63 1.53 -15.36
N GLU A 228 -21.67 2.46 -15.31
CA GLU A 228 -20.60 2.60 -16.29
C GLU A 228 -19.84 1.27 -16.55
N ALA A 229 -19.55 0.49 -15.50
CA ALA A 229 -18.84 -0.78 -15.65
C ALA A 229 -19.64 -1.82 -16.43
N GLY A 230 -20.96 -1.88 -16.20
CA GLY A 230 -21.87 -2.74 -16.95
C GLY A 230 -22.02 -2.32 -18.41
N GLU A 231 -21.99 -1.01 -18.68
CA GLU A 231 -22.00 -0.45 -20.06
C GLU A 231 -20.70 -0.78 -20.79
N ILE A 232 -19.54 -0.57 -20.16
CA ILE A 232 -18.23 -0.96 -20.70
C ILE A 232 -18.21 -2.46 -21.04
N ALA A 233 -18.65 -3.31 -20.11
CA ALA A 233 -18.69 -4.75 -20.33
C ALA A 233 -19.63 -5.12 -21.50
N THR A 234 -20.76 -4.45 -21.65
CA THR A 234 -21.68 -4.68 -22.76
C THR A 234 -21.03 -4.31 -24.10
N GLN A 235 -20.39 -3.16 -24.17
CA GLN A 235 -19.68 -2.72 -25.40
C GLN A 235 -18.54 -3.68 -25.76
N LYS A 236 -17.78 -4.16 -24.77
CA LYS A 236 -16.69 -5.15 -25.00
C LYS A 236 -17.24 -6.50 -25.47
N LEU A 237 -18.38 -6.94 -24.96
CA LEU A 237 -19.06 -8.17 -25.42
C LEU A 237 -19.54 -8.06 -26.89
N GLU A 238 -19.93 -6.89 -27.36
CA GLU A 238 -20.30 -6.67 -28.76
C GLU A 238 -19.09 -6.76 -29.69
N GLN A 239 -17.92 -6.35 -29.25
CA GLN A 239 -16.64 -6.44 -29.99
C GLN A 239 -16.10 -7.88 -30.07
N LEU A 240 -16.56 -8.80 -29.22
CA LEU A 240 -16.15 -10.22 -29.17
C LEU A 240 -17.08 -11.13 -30.00
N LYS A 241 -18.09 -10.60 -30.66
CA LYS A 241 -18.98 -11.34 -31.60
C LYS A 241 -18.32 -11.50 -32.94
#